data_c7ed1b37ffb29511c65c639d038e0698
#
_entry.id   c7ed1b37ffb29511c65c639d038e0698
#
_cell.length_a   1.000
_cell.length_b   1.000
_cell.length_c   1.000
_cell.angle_alpha   90.00
_cell.angle_beta   90.00
_cell.angle_gamma   90.00
#
_symmetry.space_group_name_H-M   'P 1'
#
loop_
_entity.id
_entity.type
_entity.pdbx_description
1 polymer ?
#
loop_
_entity_poly.entity_id
_entity_poly.type
_entity_poly.pdbx_seq_one_letter_code
_entity_poly.pdbx_strand_id
1 'polypeptide(L)'
;MLGISEQGFRRLEAYKMAQLTEPAFMIPVESSNVEAFGYVDEDQTLFVDFLAKGNSAGSRYVYYEVEPEVYSQFMASPSKGSFIWTHLRDRYDYEKLR
;
A
#
# COMPACT_ATOMS: atom_id res chain seq x y z
N MET A 1 -22.88 -3.65 10.60
CA MET A 1 -22.23 -3.43 10.51
C MET A 1 -21.79 -3.64 10.46
N LEU A 2 -22.13 -3.39 10.40
CA LEU A 2 -21.50 -3.30 10.27
C LEU A 2 -20.82 -3.65 10.50
N GLY A 3 -21.20 -4.19 10.59
CA GLY A 3 -20.24 -4.55 10.76
C GLY A 3 -19.46 -4.69 11.02
N ILE A 4 -19.56 -6.02 11.10
CA ILE A 4 -18.69 -4.98 11.27
C ILE A 4 -19.19 -3.77 10.61
N SER A 5 -19.48 -2.87 11.38
CA SER A 5 -19.83 -1.59 10.84
C SER A 5 -18.59 -0.95 10.26
N GLU A 6 -18.81 -0.04 9.38
CA GLU A 6 -17.75 0.73 8.81
C GLU A 6 -16.96 1.46 9.90
N GLN A 7 -17.64 1.88 10.93
CA GLN A 7 -17.00 2.57 12.04
C GLN A 7 -16.00 1.67 12.74
N GLY A 8 -16.40 0.45 13.01
CA GLY A 8 -15.51 -0.50 13.66
C GLY A 8 -14.30 -0.80 12.82
N PHE A 9 -14.52 -0.92 11.52
CA PHE A 9 -13.42 -1.17 10.62
C PHE A 9 -12.40 -0.04 10.65
N ARG A 10 -12.86 1.19 10.63
CA ARG A 10 -11.97 2.33 10.66
C ARG A 10 -11.19 2.43 11.97
N ARG A 11 -11.81 2.09 13.07
CA ARG A 11 -11.09 2.07 14.34
C ARG A 11 -10.01 1.02 14.35
N LEU A 12 -10.28 -0.13 13.73
CA LEU A 12 -9.26 -1.15 13.61
C LEU A 12 -8.09 -0.68 12.77
N GLU A 13 -8.39 0.05 11.71
CA GLU A 13 -7.32 0.60 10.89
C GLU A 13 -6.46 1.59 11.65
N ALA A 14 -7.09 2.44 12.43
CA ALA A 14 -6.35 3.39 13.24
C ALA A 14 -5.46 2.68 14.23
N TYR A 15 -5.96 1.61 14.84
CA TYR A 15 -5.16 0.81 15.74
C TYR A 15 -4.00 0.17 15.01
N LYS A 16 -4.26 -0.37 13.82
CA LYS A 16 -3.20 -0.99 13.03
C LYS A 16 -2.12 0.03 12.68
N MET A 17 -2.50 1.24 12.33
CA MET A 17 -1.53 2.26 12.01
C MET A 17 -0.62 2.56 13.19
N ALA A 18 -1.18 2.63 14.38
CA ALA A 18 -0.39 2.89 15.57
C ALA A 18 0.59 1.75 15.84
N GLN A 19 0.25 0.54 15.38
CA GLN A 19 1.08 -0.65 15.57
C GLN A 19 1.83 -1.02 14.31
N LEU A 20 1.74 -0.21 13.27
CA LEU A 20 2.21 -0.56 11.95
C LEU A 20 3.71 -0.77 11.93
N THR A 21 4.11 -1.89 11.38
CA THR A 21 5.52 -2.20 11.15
C THR A 21 5.82 -1.98 9.67
N GLU A 22 6.73 -1.07 9.39
CA GLU A 22 7.15 -0.83 8.02
C GLU A 22 8.22 -1.84 7.64
N PRO A 23 8.34 -2.16 6.35
CA PRO A 23 9.37 -3.12 5.93
C PRO A 23 10.77 -2.56 6.19
N ALA A 24 11.71 -3.48 6.44
CA ALA A 24 13.09 -3.10 6.74
C ALA A 24 13.72 -2.37 5.56
N PHE A 25 13.36 -2.74 4.34
CA PHE A 25 13.83 -2.05 3.16
C PHE A 25 12.79 -2.21 2.07
N MET A 26 12.87 -1.30 1.09
CA MET A 26 11.95 -1.28 -0.03
C MET A 26 12.67 -1.75 -1.28
N ILE A 27 11.93 -2.36 -2.18
CA ILE A 27 12.47 -2.84 -3.45
C ILE A 27 12.30 -1.73 -4.48
N PRO A 28 13.40 -1.20 -5.02
CA PRO A 28 13.28 -0.14 -6.03
C PRO A 28 12.79 -0.68 -7.35
N VAL A 29 12.07 0.14 -8.08
CA VAL A 29 11.59 -0.22 -9.41
C VAL A 29 11.79 0.95 -10.36
N GLU A 30 11.86 0.63 -11.65
CA GLU A 30 11.87 1.65 -12.67
C GLU A 30 10.45 1.88 -13.14
N SER A 31 9.93 3.04 -12.83
CA SER A 31 8.54 3.37 -13.12
C SER A 31 8.43 4.87 -13.20
N SER A 32 7.44 5.35 -13.94
CA SER A 32 7.22 6.79 -14.01
C SER A 32 6.54 7.34 -12.77
N ASN A 33 6.00 6.47 -11.91
CA ASN A 33 5.25 6.92 -10.74
C ASN A 33 5.74 6.33 -9.44
N VAL A 34 6.20 5.09 -9.46
CA VAL A 34 6.54 4.34 -8.26
C VAL A 34 8.04 4.30 -8.12
N GLU A 35 8.53 4.66 -6.94
CA GLU A 35 9.96 4.60 -6.66
C GLU A 35 10.37 3.25 -6.11
N ALA A 36 9.55 2.71 -5.18
CA ALA A 36 9.89 1.46 -4.51
C ALA A 36 8.65 0.89 -3.84
N PHE A 37 8.71 -0.38 -3.50
CA PHE A 37 7.61 -1.00 -2.74
C PHE A 37 8.18 -2.01 -1.76
N GLY A 38 7.37 -2.36 -0.76
CA GLY A 38 7.73 -3.38 0.20
C GLY A 38 6.48 -4.05 0.74
N TYR A 39 6.61 -5.31 1.12
CA TYR A 39 5.47 -6.08 1.59
C TYR A 39 5.82 -6.71 2.93
N VAL A 40 4.92 -6.55 3.89
CA VAL A 40 5.07 -7.21 5.18
C VAL A 40 4.09 -8.37 5.20
N ASP A 41 4.62 -9.54 5.00
CA ASP A 41 3.84 -10.74 4.77
C ASP A 41 2.94 -11.08 5.96
N GLU A 42 3.45 -10.95 7.17
CA GLU A 42 2.69 -11.27 8.37
C GLU A 42 1.46 -10.40 8.52
N ASP A 43 1.56 -9.15 8.10
CA ASP A 43 0.47 -8.20 8.22
C ASP A 43 -0.34 -8.07 6.96
N GLN A 44 0.15 -8.62 5.87
CA GLN A 44 -0.44 -8.46 4.54
C GLN A 44 -0.58 -6.99 4.16
N THR A 45 0.44 -6.22 4.48
CA THR A 45 0.47 -4.80 4.14
C THR A 45 1.46 -4.55 3.02
N LEU A 46 1.02 -3.79 2.04
CA LEU A 46 1.86 -3.42 0.90
C LEU A 46 2.16 -1.93 1.00
N PHE A 47 3.45 -1.61 1.08
CA PHE A 47 3.90 -0.23 1.15
C PHE A 47 4.39 0.19 -0.22
N VAL A 48 4.02 1.38 -0.63
CA VAL A 48 4.42 1.91 -1.93
C VAL A 48 4.95 3.32 -1.74
N ASP A 49 6.17 3.53 -2.23
CA ASP A 49 6.75 4.87 -2.29
C ASP A 49 6.55 5.41 -3.69
N PHE A 50 5.93 6.57 -3.77
CA PHE A 50 5.71 7.24 -5.04
C PHE A 50 6.79 8.29 -5.25
N LEU A 51 7.17 8.47 -6.50
CA LEU A 51 8.21 9.42 -6.86
C LEU A 51 7.78 10.85 -6.54
N ALA A 52 8.76 11.66 -6.15
CA ALA A 52 8.54 13.09 -6.02
C ALA A 52 8.25 13.67 -7.39
N LYS A 53 7.36 14.66 -7.43
CA LYS A 53 6.98 15.31 -8.68
C LYS A 53 6.92 16.79 -8.47
N GLY A 54 7.57 17.52 -9.37
CA GLY A 54 7.63 18.96 -9.29
C GLY A 54 8.24 19.39 -7.98
N ASN A 55 7.51 20.20 -7.22
CA ASN A 55 7.98 20.68 -5.92
C ASN A 55 7.56 19.80 -4.77
N SER A 56 6.86 18.71 -5.06
CA SER A 56 6.35 17.82 -4.01
C SER A 56 7.37 16.75 -3.69
N ALA A 57 7.53 16.47 -2.39
CA ALA A 57 8.30 15.32 -1.96
C ALA A 57 7.56 14.05 -2.33
N GLY A 58 8.27 12.93 -2.37
CA GLY A 58 7.63 11.65 -2.58
C GLY A 58 6.73 11.28 -1.41
N SER A 59 5.84 10.33 -1.64
CA SER A 59 4.87 9.91 -0.66
C SER A 59 4.99 8.43 -0.40
N ARG A 60 4.69 8.02 0.84
CA ARG A 60 4.57 6.59 1.15
C ARG A 60 3.15 6.28 1.55
N TYR A 61 2.60 5.26 0.91
CA TYR A 61 1.26 4.76 1.21
C TYR A 61 1.35 3.33 1.69
N VAL A 62 0.39 2.92 2.52
CA VAL A 62 0.25 1.53 2.90
C VAL A 62 -1.14 1.08 2.48
N TYR A 63 -1.20 -0.13 1.88
CA TYR A 63 -2.45 -0.78 1.49
C TYR A 63 -2.63 -1.99 2.41
N TYR A 64 -3.83 -2.11 2.97
CA TYR A 64 -4.11 -3.12 3.99
C TYR A 64 -4.75 -4.35 3.41
N GLU A 65 -4.48 -5.49 4.03
CA GLU A 65 -5.12 -6.77 3.71
C GLU A 65 -4.92 -7.15 2.24
N VAL A 66 -3.71 -6.95 1.77
CA VAL A 66 -3.33 -7.33 0.42
C VAL A 66 -2.86 -8.78 0.48
N GLU A 67 -3.63 -9.66 -0.12
CA GLU A 67 -3.32 -11.09 -0.08
C GLU A 67 -2.01 -11.38 -0.81
N PRO A 68 -1.30 -12.44 -0.42
CA PRO A 68 -0.04 -12.76 -1.09
C PRO A 68 -0.19 -12.97 -2.60
N GLU A 69 -1.33 -13.52 -3.04
CA GLU A 69 -1.56 -13.70 -4.48
C GLU A 69 -1.62 -12.37 -5.19
N VAL A 70 -2.26 -11.39 -4.57
CA VAL A 70 -2.36 -10.06 -5.17
C VAL A 70 -1.00 -9.40 -5.21
N TYR A 71 -0.22 -9.57 -4.15
CA TYR A 71 1.13 -9.06 -4.13
C TYR A 71 1.98 -9.71 -5.24
N SER A 72 1.82 -11.01 -5.44
CA SER A 72 2.52 -11.70 -6.52
C SER A 72 2.15 -11.12 -7.88
N GLN A 73 0.87 -10.83 -8.08
CA GLN A 73 0.41 -10.23 -9.33
C GLN A 73 1.00 -8.83 -9.49
N PHE A 74 1.07 -8.09 -8.40
CA PHE A 74 1.68 -6.76 -8.43
C PHE A 74 3.14 -6.85 -8.86
N MET A 75 3.89 -7.79 -8.27
CA MET A 75 5.28 -7.95 -8.64
C MET A 75 5.48 -8.35 -10.09
N ALA A 76 4.56 -9.16 -10.62
CA ALA A 76 4.63 -9.63 -11.99
C ALA A 76 4.14 -8.60 -13.00
N SER A 77 3.48 -7.56 -12.52
CA SER A 77 2.89 -6.58 -13.42
C SER A 77 3.96 -5.78 -14.14
N PRO A 78 3.81 -5.56 -15.45
CA PRO A 78 4.76 -4.73 -16.18
C PRO A 78 4.69 -3.25 -15.83
N SER A 79 3.57 -2.81 -15.24
CA SER A 79 3.42 -1.43 -14.82
C SER A 79 2.87 -1.39 -13.41
N LYS A 80 3.75 -1.03 -12.45
CA LYS A 80 3.36 -0.97 -11.04
C LYS A 80 2.32 0.11 -10.81
N GLY A 81 2.49 1.25 -11.45
CA GLY A 81 1.53 2.33 -11.30
C GLY A 81 0.16 1.97 -11.80
N SER A 82 0.08 1.34 -12.97
CA SER A 82 -1.20 0.90 -13.51
C SER A 82 -1.87 -0.11 -12.60
N PHE A 83 -1.09 -1.04 -12.07
CA PHE A 83 -1.65 -2.07 -11.19
C PHE A 83 -2.29 -1.44 -9.96
N ILE A 84 -1.60 -0.49 -9.35
CA ILE A 84 -2.13 0.20 -8.19
C ILE A 84 -3.46 0.88 -8.54
N TRP A 85 -3.46 1.58 -9.66
CA TRP A 85 -4.63 2.32 -10.07
C TRP A 85 -5.82 1.42 -10.35
N THR A 86 -5.58 0.28 -11.02
CA THR A 86 -6.68 -0.57 -11.49
C THR A 86 -7.06 -1.66 -10.51
N HIS A 87 -6.16 -2.07 -9.62
CA HIS A 87 -6.41 -3.23 -8.77
C HIS A 87 -6.40 -2.91 -7.28
N LEU A 88 -5.74 -1.85 -6.86
CA LEU A 88 -5.60 -1.60 -5.43
C LEU A 88 -6.40 -0.40 -4.95
N ARG A 89 -6.36 0.66 -5.68
CA ARG A 89 -6.82 1.95 -5.19
C ARG A 89 -8.26 1.94 -4.71
N ASP A 90 -9.15 1.29 -5.45
CA ASP A 90 -10.58 1.30 -5.12
C ASP A 90 -11.04 0.02 -4.45
N ARG A 91 -10.13 -0.91 -4.19
CA ARG A 91 -10.51 -2.22 -3.66
C ARG A 91 -9.94 -2.49 -2.29
N TYR A 92 -8.91 -1.77 -1.89
CA TYR A 92 -8.23 -1.99 -0.62
C TYR A 92 -8.20 -0.69 0.15
N ASP A 93 -8.30 -0.81 1.46
CA ASP A 93 -8.09 0.35 2.31
C ASP A 93 -6.64 0.74 2.30
N TYR A 94 -6.39 2.02 2.41
CA TYR A 94 -5.03 2.52 2.39
C TYR A 94 -4.91 3.80 3.21
N GLU A 95 -3.68 4.13 3.56
CA GLU A 95 -3.36 5.35 4.28
C GLU A 95 -2.13 5.98 3.67
N LYS A 96 -2.10 7.28 3.65
CA LYS A 96 -0.90 8.02 3.26
C LYS A 96 -0.09 8.25 4.52
N LEU A 97 1.14 7.75 4.55
CA LEU A 97 1.98 7.83 5.73
C LEU A 97 2.83 9.09 5.74
N ARG A 98 3.27 9.56 4.57
CA ARG A 98 4.02 10.81 4.46
C ARG A 98 4.18 11.26 3.01
#